data_905949555aed76eaa5f61684e3412bf5
#
_entry.id   905949555aed76eaa5f61684e3412bf5
#
_cell.length_a   1.000
_cell.length_b   1.000
_cell.length_c   1.000
_cell.angle_alpha   90.00
_cell.angle_beta   90.00
_cell.angle_gamma   90.00
#
_symmetry.space_group_name_H-M   'P 1'
#
loop_
_entity.id
_entity.type
_entity.pdbx_description
1 polymer ?
#
loop_
_entity_poly.entity_id
_entity_poly.type
_entity_poly.pdbx_seq_one_letter_code
_entity_poly.pdbx_strand_id
1 'polypeptide(L)' 'MFKKVCIIGCGLIGSSIARGIKKNKLAIRVVSSNRSNSTNKKVIRLKIVDEASSDTKKIVKGSDLIIIASPLGSY' A
#
# COMPACT_ATOMS: atom_id res chain seq x y z
N MET A 1 -6.41 -10.32 12.68
CA MET A 1 -5.30 -9.86 11.83
C MET A 1 -5.63 -10.07 10.36
N PHE A 2 -5.36 -9.08 9.54
CA PHE A 2 -5.57 -9.21 8.09
C PHE A 2 -4.43 -10.00 7.45
N LYS A 3 -4.75 -10.83 6.48
CA LYS A 3 -3.71 -11.56 5.74
C LYS A 3 -2.99 -10.65 4.77
N LYS A 4 -3.73 -9.80 4.06
CA LYS A 4 -3.16 -8.88 3.07
C LYS A 4 -3.95 -7.57 3.08
N VAL A 5 -3.25 -6.47 3.25
CA VAL A 5 -3.82 -5.12 3.17
C VAL A 5 -3.22 -4.43 1.96
N CYS A 6 -4.08 -3.88 1.10
CA CYS A 6 -3.67 -3.13 -0.07
C CYS A 6 -3.97 -1.65 0.14
N ILE A 7 -2.98 -0.80 -0.09
CA ILE A 7 -3.12 0.66 0.03
C ILE A 7 -3.00 1.26 -1.37
N ILE A 8 -4.06 1.93 -1.81
CA ILE A 8 -4.06 2.61 -3.11
C ILE A 8 -3.63 4.05 -2.90
N GLY A 9 -2.52 4.43 -3.53
CA GLY A 9 -1.96 5.76 -3.38
C GLY A 9 -1.11 5.91 -2.12
N CYS A 10 0.03 5.22 -2.06
CA CYS A 10 0.94 5.24 -0.90
C CYS A 10 1.79 6.51 -0.91
N GLY A 11 1.14 7.68 -0.73
CA GLY A 11 1.82 8.96 -0.50
C GLY A 11 2.09 9.15 0.99
N LEU A 12 2.08 10.40 1.47
CA LEU A 12 2.34 10.69 2.88
C LEU A 12 1.36 10.00 3.81
N ILE A 13 0.07 10.10 3.51
CA ILE A 13 -0.98 9.49 4.33
C ILE A 13 -0.91 7.97 4.24
N GLY A 14 -0.80 7.44 3.02
CA GLY A 14 -0.72 6.00 2.81
C GLY A 14 0.50 5.39 3.47
N SER A 15 1.65 6.06 3.42
CA SER A 15 2.87 5.59 4.08
C SER A 15 2.72 5.53 5.59
N SER A 16 2.07 6.53 6.18
CA SER A 16 1.80 6.54 7.63
C SER A 16 0.91 5.38 8.03
N ILE A 17 -0.13 5.11 7.24
CA ILE A 17 -1.05 3.99 7.48
C ILE A 17 -0.29 2.66 7.39
N ALA A 18 0.52 2.50 6.34
CA ALA A 18 1.30 1.27 6.14
C ALA A 18 2.28 1.02 7.29
N ARG A 19 2.97 2.05 7.74
CA ARG A 19 3.89 1.95 8.87
C ARG A 19 3.16 1.56 10.16
N GLY A 20 2.00 2.16 10.40
CA GLY A 20 1.18 1.84 11.57
C GLY A 20 0.72 0.38 11.56
N ILE A 21 0.28 -0.11 10.40
CA ILE A 21 -0.16 -1.49 10.24
C ILE A 21 1.00 -2.46 10.51
N LYS A 22 2.18 -2.19 9.95
CA LYS A 22 3.36 -3.04 10.15
C LYS A 22 3.87 -2.98 11.59
N LYS A 23 3.93 -1.79 12.18
CA LYS A 23 4.40 -1.61 13.54
C LYS A 23 3.53 -2.36 14.54
N ASN A 24 2.22 -2.33 14.36
CA ASN A 24 1.26 -2.98 15.25
C ASN A 24 0.93 -4.42 14.83
N LYS A 25 1.56 -4.91 13.78
CA LYS A 25 1.36 -6.27 13.26
C LYS A 25 -0.11 -6.58 12.97
N LEU A 26 -0.81 -5.59 12.38
CA LEU A 26 -2.22 -5.73 12.06
C LEU A 26 -2.47 -6.54 10.79
N ALA A 27 -1.43 -6.76 9.99
CA ALA A 27 -1.51 -7.55 8.77
C ALA A 27 -0.24 -8.38 8.58
N ILE A 28 -0.38 -9.53 7.96
CA ILE A 28 0.76 -10.38 7.61
C ILE A 28 1.52 -9.75 6.44
N ARG A 29 0.81 -9.17 5.49
CA ARG A 29 1.39 -8.58 4.30
C ARG A 29 0.71 -7.23 4.00
N VAL A 30 1.53 -6.23 3.65
CA VAL A 30 1.05 -4.91 3.24
C VAL A 30 1.59 -4.64 1.84
N VAL A 31 0.69 -4.30 0.93
CA VAL A 31 1.06 -3.98 -0.46
C VAL A 31 0.46 -2.62 -0.82
N SER A 32 1.00 -2.00 -1.86
CA SER A 32 0.47 -0.72 -2.32
C SER A 32 0.41 -0.64 -3.84
N SER A 33 -0.47 0.22 -4.34
CA SER A 33 -0.57 0.53 -5.75
C SER A 33 -0.34 2.02 -5.94
N ASN A 34 0.63 2.38 -6.78
CA ASN A 34 0.97 3.76 -7.10
C ASN A 34 1.19 3.90 -8.60
N ARG A 35 0.82 5.04 -9.15
CA ARG A 35 1.05 5.33 -10.57
C ARG A 35 2.53 5.49 -10.90
N SER A 36 3.30 6.03 -9.97
CA SER A 36 4.71 6.31 -10.15
C SER A 36 5.57 5.11 -9.79
N ASN A 37 6.40 4.65 -10.73
CA ASN A 37 7.37 3.60 -10.46
C ASN A 37 8.41 4.06 -9.44
N SER A 38 8.75 5.35 -9.44
CA SER A 38 9.67 5.91 -8.45
C SER A 38 9.13 5.78 -7.04
N THR A 39 7.84 6.07 -6.86
CA THR A 39 7.16 5.90 -5.56
C THR A 39 7.15 4.44 -5.15
N ASN A 40 6.83 3.53 -6.08
CA ASN A 40 6.81 2.09 -5.81
C ASN A 40 8.17 1.59 -5.33
N LYS A 41 9.24 1.98 -6.02
CA LYS A 41 10.60 1.61 -5.63
C LYS A 41 10.97 2.17 -4.26
N LYS A 42 10.58 3.42 -3.98
CA LYS A 42 10.88 4.09 -2.71
C LYS A 42 10.21 3.40 -1.54
N VAL A 43 8.93 3.08 -1.65
CA VAL A 43 8.19 2.44 -0.55
C VAL A 43 8.67 1.03 -0.27
N ILE A 44 9.12 0.32 -1.29
CA ILE A 44 9.73 -1.00 -1.12
C ILE A 44 11.11 -0.86 -0.45
N ARG A 45 11.94 0.05 -0.94
CA ARG A 45 13.28 0.30 -0.42
C ARG A 45 13.28 0.71 1.05
N LEU A 46 12.31 1.53 1.45
CA LEU A 46 12.15 1.97 2.83
C LEU A 46 11.41 0.96 3.69
N LYS A 47 11.04 -0.18 3.13
CA LYS A 47 10.30 -1.26 3.82
C LYS A 47 8.97 -0.78 4.40
N ILE A 48 8.36 0.20 3.75
CA ILE A 48 7.03 0.70 4.13
C ILE A 48 5.97 -0.33 3.78
N VAL A 49 6.13 -0.97 2.61
CA VAL A 49 5.26 -2.06 2.15
C VAL A 49 6.09 -3.24 1.70
N ASP A 50 5.46 -4.41 1.64
CA ASP A 50 6.14 -5.65 1.20
C ASP A 50 6.21 -5.73 -0.32
N GLU A 51 5.23 -5.16 -1.02
CA GLU A 51 5.17 -5.16 -2.47
C GLU A 51 4.44 -3.90 -2.95
N ALA A 52 4.82 -3.39 -4.10
CA ALA A 52 4.16 -2.25 -4.72
C ALA A 52 4.12 -2.42 -6.23
N SER A 53 3.04 -1.98 -6.85
CA SER A 53 2.85 -2.13 -8.30
C SER A 53 2.02 -0.97 -8.84
N SER A 54 2.20 -0.65 -10.12
CA SER A 54 1.33 0.28 -10.83
C SER A 54 0.08 -0.42 -11.37
N ASP A 55 0.05 -1.75 -11.36
CA ASP A 55 -1.13 -2.53 -11.78
C ASP A 55 -2.03 -2.78 -10.58
N THR A 56 -3.01 -1.89 -10.40
CA THR A 56 -3.94 -1.95 -9.27
C THR A 56 -4.75 -3.24 -9.26
N LYS A 57 -5.25 -3.67 -10.40
CA LYS A 57 -6.06 -4.89 -10.50
C LYS A 57 -5.31 -6.12 -10.01
N LYS A 58 -4.04 -6.20 -10.35
CA LYS A 58 -3.19 -7.33 -9.97
C LYS A 58 -2.86 -7.29 -8.49
N ILE A 59 -2.51 -6.11 -7.98
CA ILE A 59 -2.03 -5.98 -6.60
C ILE A 59 -3.15 -6.11 -5.56
N VAL A 60 -4.40 -5.72 -5.91
CA VAL A 60 -5.53 -5.82 -4.98
C VAL A 60 -6.09 -7.24 -4.87
N LYS A 61 -5.77 -8.10 -5.82
CA LYS A 61 -6.31 -9.47 -5.83
C LYS A 61 -5.92 -10.22 -4.57
N GLY A 62 -6.91 -10.78 -3.90
CA GLY A 62 -6.68 -11.53 -2.66
C GLY A 62 -6.51 -10.67 -1.41
N SER A 63 -6.70 -9.35 -1.51
CA SER A 63 -6.61 -8.47 -0.35
C SER A 63 -7.85 -8.60 0.55
N ASP A 64 -7.61 -8.69 1.86
CA ASP A 64 -8.68 -8.70 2.85
C ASP A 64 -9.22 -7.30 3.12
N LEU A 65 -8.38 -6.29 2.96
CA LEU A 65 -8.72 -4.89 3.19
C LEU A 65 -8.05 -4.02 2.14
N ILE A 66 -8.80 -3.09 1.58
CA ILE A 66 -8.29 -2.13 0.62
C ILE A 66 -8.51 -0.72 1.17
N ILE A 67 -7.42 0.03 1.31
CA ILE A 67 -7.45 1.40 1.82
C ILE A 67 -7.13 2.35 0.67
N ILE A 68 -8.02 3.30 0.41
CA ILE A 68 -7.79 4.31 -0.61
C ILE A 68 -7.27 5.57 0.08
N ALA A 69 -6.01 5.89 -0.18
CA ALA A 69 -5.31 7.02 0.43
C ALA A 69 -4.89 8.08 -0.59
N SER A 70 -5.40 7.98 -1.81
CA SER A 70 -5.10 8.96 -2.86
C SER A 70 -5.80 10.29 -2.57
N PRO A 71 -5.18 11.43 -2.97
CA PRO A 71 -5.85 12.73 -2.86
C PRO A 71 -7.15 12.75 -3.65
N LEU A 72 -8.10 13.56 -3.19
CA LEU A 72 -9.36 13.77 -3.92
C LEU A 72 -9.06 14.29 -5.33
N GLY A 73 -9.79 13.77 -6.31
CA GLY A 73 -9.60 14.16 -7.71
C GLY A 73 -8.59 13.31 -8.46
N SER A 74 -7.99 12.34 -7.82
CA SER A 74 -7.04 11.42 -8.45
C SER A 74 -7.72 10.19 -9.08
N TYR A 75 -9.00 10.13 -9.00
CA TYR A 75 -9.80 9.00 -9.51
C TYR A 75 -10.42 9.33 -10.84
#